data_c86435c5cbc7d9d786d4fa9ebf3ffaf0
#
_entry.id   c86435c5cbc7d9d786d4fa9ebf3ffaf0
#
_cell.length_a   1.000
_cell.length_b   1.000
_cell.length_c   1.000
_cell.angle_alpha   90.00
_cell.angle_beta   90.00
_cell.angle_gamma   90.00
#
_symmetry.space_group_name_H-M   'P 1'
#
loop_
_entity.id
_entity.type
_entity.pdbx_description
1 polymer ?
#
loop_
_entity_poly.entity_id
_entity_poly.type
_entity_poly.pdbx_seq_one_letter_code
_entity_poly.pdbx_strand_id
1 'polypeptide(L)'
;KSIQQKQNIVAKEGEFDVIGLARDGEHAGIEIFYVRYGKMIGKENFNIPESQSESNETIISAFIKDFYGGNSLQIPKSILVPFLPLDADLLENWISGKRGSQVSIVVPERGFKRRIKDMAQENAEKYIKDKKLQWTYQDAREQGALKKLQKLLSLPRLLERMECFDISHNQGAETTGS
;
A
#
# COMPACT_ATOMS: atom_id res chain seq x y z
N LYS A 1 -26.08 19.78 -15.58
CA LYS A 1 -26.16 18.71 -16.63
C LYS A 1 -24.85 17.91 -16.83
N SER A 2 -23.66 18.50 -16.59
CA SER A 2 -22.38 17.81 -16.85
C SER A 2 -22.00 16.74 -15.79
N ILE A 3 -22.44 16.88 -14.55
CA ILE A 3 -22.14 15.95 -13.45
C ILE A 3 -22.95 14.66 -13.60
N GLN A 4 -24.22 14.75 -13.97
CA GLN A 4 -25.08 13.57 -14.20
C GLN A 4 -24.67 12.76 -15.44
N GLN A 5 -24.15 13.41 -16.50
CA GLN A 5 -23.61 12.70 -17.66
C GLN A 5 -22.32 11.93 -17.34
N LYS A 6 -21.43 12.46 -16.48
CA LYS A 6 -20.24 11.73 -16.01
C LYS A 6 -20.61 10.51 -15.16
N GLN A 7 -21.64 10.60 -14.33
CA GLN A 7 -22.12 9.46 -13.52
C GLN A 7 -22.74 8.34 -14.36
N ASN A 8 -23.42 8.65 -15.45
CA ASN A 8 -24.05 7.66 -16.33
C ASN A 8 -23.07 6.88 -17.21
N ILE A 9 -21.89 7.43 -17.51
CA ILE A 9 -20.84 6.72 -18.25
C ILE A 9 -20.18 5.67 -17.34
N VAL A 10 -20.03 5.97 -16.07
CA VAL A 10 -19.45 5.07 -15.05
C VAL A 10 -20.34 3.86 -14.79
N ALA A 11 -21.67 4.01 -14.84
CA ALA A 11 -22.63 2.95 -14.59
C ALA A 11 -22.58 1.76 -15.60
N LYS A 12 -21.98 1.94 -16.77
CA LYS A 12 -21.84 0.92 -17.81
C LYS A 12 -20.58 0.04 -17.68
N GLU A 13 -19.60 0.41 -16.84
CA GLU A 13 -18.26 -0.17 -16.88
C GLU A 13 -17.99 -1.31 -15.87
N GLY A 14 -18.98 -1.75 -15.10
CA GLY A 14 -18.87 -2.99 -14.32
C GLY A 14 -18.17 -2.86 -12.97
N GLU A 15 -17.62 -3.99 -12.50
CA GLU A 15 -16.92 -4.13 -11.23
C GLU A 15 -15.44 -4.37 -11.47
N PHE A 16 -14.57 -3.50 -10.95
CA PHE A 16 -13.14 -3.65 -11.07
C PHE A 16 -12.40 -2.92 -9.93
N ASP A 17 -11.22 -3.41 -9.62
CA ASP A 17 -10.26 -2.70 -8.77
C ASP A 17 -9.17 -2.11 -9.65
N VAL A 18 -8.57 -1.01 -9.19
CA VAL A 18 -7.52 -0.30 -9.93
C VAL A 18 -6.34 -0.11 -9.02
N ILE A 19 -5.19 -0.60 -9.46
CA ILE A 19 -3.93 -0.51 -8.73
C ILE A 19 -3.05 0.55 -9.41
N GLY A 20 -2.54 1.49 -8.61
CA GLY A 20 -1.45 2.41 -8.97
C GLY A 20 -0.20 2.02 -8.20
N LEU A 21 0.98 2.14 -8.80
CA LEU A 21 2.27 1.84 -8.19
C LEU A 21 3.25 2.97 -8.45
N ALA A 22 3.78 3.56 -7.40
CA ALA A 22 4.86 4.55 -7.49
C ALA A 22 6.06 4.14 -6.63
N ARG A 23 7.26 4.57 -7.02
CA ARG A 23 8.51 4.28 -6.31
C ARG A 23 9.24 5.57 -5.94
N ASP A 24 9.87 5.57 -4.78
CA ASP A 24 10.80 6.60 -4.35
C ASP A 24 11.92 5.98 -3.50
N GLY A 25 13.08 5.78 -4.11
CA GLY A 25 14.23 5.12 -3.48
C GLY A 25 13.92 3.66 -3.15
N GLU A 26 14.04 3.31 -1.86
CA GLU A 26 13.86 1.93 -1.35
C GLU A 26 12.40 1.56 -1.10
N HIS A 27 11.49 2.52 -1.24
CA HIS A 27 10.07 2.32 -0.95
C HIS A 27 9.22 2.34 -2.22
N ALA A 28 8.16 1.55 -2.22
CA ALA A 28 7.08 1.68 -3.19
C ALA A 28 5.76 1.99 -2.49
N GLY A 29 4.95 2.83 -3.13
CA GLY A 29 3.60 3.15 -2.71
C GLY A 29 2.60 2.54 -3.65
N ILE A 30 1.60 1.85 -3.11
CA ILE A 30 0.47 1.33 -3.87
C ILE A 30 -0.78 2.06 -3.45
N GLU A 31 -1.56 2.48 -4.43
CA GLU A 31 -2.93 2.95 -4.28
C GLU A 31 -3.87 1.94 -4.91
N ILE A 32 -4.94 1.54 -4.20
CA ILE A 32 -6.01 0.73 -4.78
C ILE A 32 -7.33 1.48 -4.72
N PHE A 33 -8.07 1.49 -5.83
CA PHE A 33 -9.45 1.99 -5.92
C PHE A 33 -10.41 0.83 -6.11
N TYR A 34 -11.50 0.85 -5.37
CA TYR A 34 -12.59 -0.10 -5.51
C TYR A 34 -13.71 0.51 -6.32
N VAL A 35 -14.01 -0.07 -7.48
CA VAL A 35 -15.13 0.35 -8.33
C VAL A 35 -16.16 -0.76 -8.39
N ARG A 36 -17.37 -0.46 -7.92
CA ARG A 36 -18.52 -1.37 -7.94
C ARG A 36 -19.71 -0.63 -8.53
N TYR A 37 -20.42 -1.34 -9.42
CA TYR A 37 -21.56 -0.75 -10.14
C TYR A 37 -21.23 0.60 -10.79
N GLY A 38 -20.02 0.72 -11.32
CA GLY A 38 -19.52 1.93 -11.96
C GLY A 38 -19.28 3.12 -11.03
N LYS A 39 -19.26 2.93 -9.71
CA LYS A 39 -18.94 3.95 -8.71
C LYS A 39 -17.70 3.57 -7.94
N MET A 40 -16.84 4.54 -7.66
CA MET A 40 -15.75 4.35 -6.70
C MET A 40 -16.37 4.30 -5.31
N ILE A 41 -16.22 3.15 -4.64
CA ILE A 41 -16.76 2.91 -3.29
C ILE A 41 -15.73 3.06 -2.20
N GLY A 42 -14.45 3.08 -2.53
CA GLY A 42 -13.36 3.24 -1.57
C GLY A 42 -11.99 3.26 -2.23
N LYS A 43 -11.01 3.56 -1.41
CA LYS A 43 -9.59 3.51 -1.78
C LYS A 43 -8.73 3.21 -0.56
N GLU A 44 -7.59 2.59 -0.77
CA GLU A 44 -6.59 2.30 0.26
C GLU A 44 -5.17 2.50 -0.28
N ASN A 45 -4.23 2.78 0.63
CA ASN A 45 -2.83 2.96 0.31
C ASN A 45 -1.98 1.97 1.09
N PHE A 46 -0.94 1.47 0.42
CA PHE A 46 0.00 0.53 1.02
C PHE A 46 1.43 1.01 0.79
N ASN A 47 2.27 0.87 1.80
CA ASN A 47 3.70 1.07 1.69
C ASN A 47 4.39 -0.28 1.57
N ILE A 48 5.22 -0.44 0.55
CA ILE A 48 6.05 -1.62 0.33
C ILE A 48 7.49 -1.22 0.62
N PRO A 49 8.04 -1.59 1.79
CA PRO A 49 9.43 -1.31 2.12
C PRO A 49 10.38 -2.19 1.30
N GLU A 50 11.66 -1.80 1.23
CA GLU A 50 12.75 -2.60 0.66
C GLU A 50 12.52 -3.09 -0.78
N SER A 51 11.81 -2.28 -1.59
CA SER A 51 11.44 -2.65 -2.96
C SER A 51 12.51 -2.33 -4.02
N GLN A 52 13.68 -1.85 -3.60
CA GLN A 52 14.70 -1.28 -4.51
C GLN A 52 15.20 -2.26 -5.57
N SER A 53 15.38 -3.53 -5.22
CA SER A 53 15.90 -4.59 -6.09
C SER A 53 14.85 -5.29 -6.94
N GLU A 54 13.56 -5.03 -6.70
CA GLU A 54 12.46 -5.71 -7.38
C GLU A 54 11.95 -4.94 -8.59
N SER A 55 11.49 -5.64 -9.62
CA SER A 55 10.82 -5.02 -10.76
C SER A 55 9.39 -4.58 -10.39
N ASN A 56 8.82 -3.64 -11.14
CA ASN A 56 7.45 -3.20 -10.93
C ASN A 56 6.44 -4.36 -11.09
N GLU A 57 6.71 -5.25 -12.05
CA GLU A 57 5.90 -6.43 -12.33
C GLU A 57 5.92 -7.42 -11.16
N THR A 58 7.09 -7.59 -10.51
CA THR A 58 7.25 -8.43 -9.32
C THR A 58 6.48 -7.84 -8.13
N ILE A 59 6.60 -6.54 -7.90
CA ILE A 59 5.88 -5.85 -6.81
C ILE A 59 4.36 -5.98 -7.00
N ILE A 60 3.85 -5.77 -8.21
CA ILE A 60 2.42 -5.94 -8.50
C ILE A 60 1.98 -7.38 -8.29
N SER A 61 2.78 -8.36 -8.73
CA SER A 61 2.49 -9.78 -8.53
C SER A 61 2.39 -10.14 -7.04
N ALA A 62 3.40 -9.74 -6.25
CA ALA A 62 3.43 -9.97 -4.81
C ALA A 62 2.23 -9.30 -4.10
N PHE A 63 1.96 -8.04 -4.44
CA PHE A 63 0.82 -7.31 -3.88
C PHE A 63 -0.52 -7.98 -4.17
N ILE A 64 -0.76 -8.41 -5.41
CA ILE A 64 -1.99 -9.11 -5.80
C ILE A 64 -2.15 -10.41 -5.02
N LYS A 65 -1.07 -11.18 -4.85
CA LYS A 65 -1.08 -12.44 -4.08
C LYS A 65 -1.43 -12.20 -2.62
N ASP A 66 -0.80 -11.24 -1.99
CA ASP A 66 -1.02 -10.92 -0.59
C ASP A 66 -2.43 -10.35 -0.38
N PHE A 67 -2.79 -9.34 -1.15
CA PHE A 67 -4.06 -8.61 -1.02
C PHE A 67 -5.28 -9.50 -1.24
N TYR A 68 -5.32 -10.27 -2.34
CA TYR A 68 -6.43 -11.20 -2.63
C TYR A 68 -6.23 -12.58 -1.98
N GLY A 69 -5.11 -12.80 -1.28
CA GLY A 69 -4.84 -14.01 -0.50
C GLY A 69 -5.77 -14.18 0.70
N GLY A 70 -6.13 -13.10 1.37
CA GLY A 70 -7.04 -13.08 2.52
C GLY A 70 -8.48 -13.49 2.17
N ASN A 71 -9.22 -13.97 3.17
CA ASN A 71 -10.55 -14.61 2.95
C ASN A 71 -11.74 -13.65 2.89
N SER A 72 -11.54 -12.33 3.03
CA SER A 72 -12.65 -11.39 3.32
C SER A 72 -12.96 -10.39 2.22
N LEU A 73 -12.28 -10.43 1.09
CA LEU A 73 -12.44 -9.42 0.04
C LEU A 73 -13.40 -9.85 -1.05
N GLN A 74 -14.29 -8.93 -1.44
CA GLN A 74 -15.11 -9.10 -2.64
C GLN A 74 -14.23 -8.94 -3.88
N ILE A 75 -13.82 -10.06 -4.49
CA ILE A 75 -12.97 -10.09 -5.68
C ILE A 75 -13.75 -9.55 -6.89
N PRO A 76 -13.23 -8.54 -7.61
CA PRO A 76 -13.89 -7.96 -8.77
C PRO A 76 -13.79 -8.85 -10.01
N LYS A 77 -14.48 -8.46 -11.09
CA LYS A 77 -14.36 -9.11 -12.40
C LYS A 77 -13.06 -8.80 -13.13
N SER A 78 -12.49 -7.63 -12.85
CA SER A 78 -11.23 -7.19 -13.46
C SER A 78 -10.37 -6.46 -12.45
N ILE A 79 -9.06 -6.62 -12.56
CA ILE A 79 -8.05 -5.85 -11.82
C ILE A 79 -7.27 -5.05 -12.85
N LEU A 80 -7.33 -3.72 -12.74
CA LEU A 80 -6.60 -2.82 -13.63
C LEU A 80 -5.25 -2.49 -12.99
N VAL A 81 -4.18 -2.70 -13.73
CA VAL A 81 -2.81 -2.53 -13.23
C VAL A 81 -2.01 -1.58 -14.13
N PRO A 82 -0.97 -0.90 -13.61
CA PRO A 82 -0.07 -0.08 -14.43
C PRO A 82 0.91 -0.92 -15.26
N PHE A 83 1.31 -2.09 -14.73
CA PHE A 83 2.22 -3.06 -15.36
C PHE A 83 1.64 -4.46 -15.23
N LEU A 84 1.74 -5.25 -16.28
CA LEU A 84 1.28 -6.64 -16.25
C LEU A 84 2.24 -7.47 -15.37
N PRO A 85 1.75 -8.21 -14.35
CA PRO A 85 2.59 -9.12 -13.57
C PRO A 85 3.29 -10.16 -14.45
N LEU A 86 4.47 -10.61 -14.04
CA LEU A 86 5.20 -11.65 -14.78
C LEU A 86 4.43 -12.97 -14.88
N ASP A 87 3.65 -13.28 -13.86
CA ASP A 87 2.83 -14.49 -13.71
C ASP A 87 1.32 -14.21 -13.86
N ALA A 88 0.94 -13.25 -14.72
CA ALA A 88 -0.43 -12.76 -14.86
C ALA A 88 -1.44 -13.89 -15.08
N ASP A 89 -1.16 -14.84 -16.00
CA ASP A 89 -2.05 -15.97 -16.30
C ASP A 89 -2.27 -16.88 -15.08
N LEU A 90 -1.21 -17.12 -14.30
CA LEU A 90 -1.31 -17.93 -13.08
C LEU A 90 -2.13 -17.20 -12.01
N LEU A 91 -1.92 -15.89 -11.88
CA LEU A 91 -2.69 -15.04 -10.96
C LEU A 91 -4.17 -14.98 -11.33
N GLU A 92 -4.48 -14.79 -12.62
CA GLU A 92 -5.86 -14.80 -13.13
C GLU A 92 -6.57 -16.12 -12.82
N ASN A 93 -5.92 -17.24 -13.06
CA ASN A 93 -6.46 -18.57 -12.77
C ASN A 93 -6.70 -18.76 -11.26
N TRP A 94 -5.72 -18.40 -10.45
CA TRP A 94 -5.81 -18.53 -9.00
C TRP A 94 -6.91 -17.64 -8.40
N ILE A 95 -7.00 -16.36 -8.81
CA ILE A 95 -8.02 -15.43 -8.33
C ILE A 95 -9.41 -15.84 -8.85
N SER A 96 -9.50 -16.32 -10.10
CA SER A 96 -10.73 -16.84 -10.68
C SER A 96 -11.26 -18.04 -9.89
N GLY A 97 -10.38 -18.95 -9.47
CA GLY A 97 -10.72 -20.06 -8.59
C GLY A 97 -11.28 -19.60 -7.25
N LYS A 98 -10.67 -18.59 -6.62
CA LYS A 98 -11.16 -17.98 -5.37
C LYS A 98 -12.51 -17.27 -5.53
N ARG A 99 -12.69 -16.57 -6.64
CA ARG A 99 -13.93 -15.85 -6.94
C ARG A 99 -15.07 -16.79 -7.34
N GLY A 100 -14.77 -17.98 -7.86
CA GLY A 100 -15.75 -18.90 -8.47
C GLY A 100 -16.23 -18.47 -9.86
N SER A 101 -15.54 -17.51 -10.50
CA SER A 101 -15.80 -17.06 -11.86
C SER A 101 -14.60 -16.26 -12.38
N GLN A 102 -14.52 -16.13 -13.72
CA GLN A 102 -13.37 -15.51 -14.36
C GLN A 102 -13.04 -14.10 -13.85
N VAL A 103 -11.76 -13.87 -13.60
CA VAL A 103 -11.15 -12.58 -13.29
C VAL A 103 -10.08 -12.29 -14.30
N SER A 104 -9.98 -11.05 -14.77
CA SER A 104 -8.94 -10.60 -15.68
C SER A 104 -8.05 -9.55 -15.05
N ILE A 105 -6.73 -9.63 -15.30
CA ILE A 105 -5.73 -8.62 -14.93
C ILE A 105 -5.32 -7.90 -16.22
N VAL A 106 -5.59 -6.60 -16.30
CA VAL A 106 -5.40 -5.86 -17.55
C VAL A 106 -4.72 -4.50 -17.33
N VAL A 107 -3.87 -4.13 -18.28
CA VAL A 107 -3.34 -2.77 -18.41
C VAL A 107 -4.23 -2.00 -19.38
N PRO A 108 -5.06 -1.07 -18.90
CA PRO A 108 -5.97 -0.33 -19.77
C PRO A 108 -5.23 0.75 -20.55
N GLU A 109 -5.35 0.73 -21.89
CA GLU A 109 -4.65 1.65 -22.79
C GLU A 109 -5.50 2.86 -23.20
N ARG A 110 -6.83 2.80 -23.07
CA ARG A 110 -7.74 3.84 -23.56
C ARG A 110 -9.03 3.95 -22.73
N GLY A 111 -9.74 5.06 -22.93
CA GLY A 111 -11.07 5.26 -22.38
C GLY A 111 -11.09 5.58 -20.88
N PHE A 112 -12.20 5.29 -20.25
CA PHE A 112 -12.44 5.58 -18.84
C PHE A 112 -11.50 4.78 -17.92
N LYS A 113 -11.28 3.50 -18.20
CA LYS A 113 -10.41 2.63 -17.40
C LYS A 113 -8.96 3.13 -17.37
N ARG A 114 -8.44 3.64 -18.49
CA ARG A 114 -7.12 4.28 -18.52
C ARG A 114 -7.08 5.50 -17.61
N ARG A 115 -8.07 6.41 -17.71
CA ARG A 115 -8.09 7.61 -16.87
C ARG A 115 -8.12 7.29 -15.37
N ILE A 116 -8.91 6.28 -14.97
CA ILE A 116 -8.95 5.84 -13.55
C ILE A 116 -7.61 5.22 -13.14
N LYS A 117 -6.96 4.45 -14.01
CA LYS A 117 -5.62 3.90 -13.75
C LYS A 117 -4.60 5.04 -13.58
N ASP A 118 -4.63 6.03 -14.46
CA ASP A 118 -3.73 7.19 -14.37
C ASP A 118 -3.97 7.97 -13.06
N MET A 119 -5.23 8.14 -12.62
CA MET A 119 -5.54 8.72 -11.30
C MET A 119 -4.99 7.89 -10.13
N ALA A 120 -5.09 6.56 -10.18
CA ALA A 120 -4.53 5.70 -9.14
C ALA A 120 -3.00 5.80 -9.10
N GLN A 121 -2.38 5.91 -10.28
CA GLN A 121 -0.94 6.14 -10.41
C GLN A 121 -0.50 7.47 -9.77
N GLU A 122 -1.17 8.58 -10.12
CA GLU A 122 -0.91 9.91 -9.54
C GLU A 122 -1.09 9.92 -8.01
N ASN A 123 -2.10 9.20 -7.52
CA ASN A 123 -2.33 9.08 -6.07
C ASN A 123 -1.23 8.26 -5.38
N ALA A 124 -0.76 7.17 -5.99
CA ALA A 124 0.38 6.41 -5.47
C ALA A 124 1.65 7.27 -5.41
N GLU A 125 1.92 8.08 -6.45
CA GLU A 125 3.05 9.02 -6.48
C GLU A 125 2.95 10.06 -5.36
N LYS A 126 1.77 10.64 -5.18
CA LYS A 126 1.54 11.59 -4.09
C LYS A 126 1.73 10.92 -2.72
N TYR A 127 1.15 9.73 -2.54
CA TYR A 127 1.24 8.99 -1.29
C TYR A 127 2.68 8.71 -0.88
N ILE A 128 3.51 8.16 -1.79
CA ILE A 128 4.91 7.84 -1.46
C ILE A 128 5.75 9.10 -1.19
N LYS A 129 5.49 10.17 -1.92
CA LYS A 129 6.14 11.46 -1.70
C LYS A 129 5.80 12.07 -0.33
N ASP A 130 4.53 12.05 0.05
CA ASP A 130 4.07 12.54 1.36
C ASP A 130 4.65 11.67 2.49
N LYS A 131 4.70 10.34 2.30
CA LYS A 131 5.35 9.41 3.25
C LYS A 131 6.83 9.69 3.42
N LYS A 132 7.56 9.88 2.34
CA LYS A 132 9.00 10.22 2.40
C LYS A 132 9.25 11.47 3.21
N LEU A 133 8.45 12.51 3.01
CA LEU A 133 8.53 13.72 3.83
C LEU A 133 8.32 13.41 5.31
N GLN A 134 7.29 12.62 5.66
CA GLN A 134 7.03 12.23 7.04
C GLN A 134 8.21 11.47 7.65
N TRP A 135 8.80 10.50 6.96
CA TRP A 135 9.97 9.75 7.41
C TRP A 135 11.18 10.66 7.62
N THR A 136 11.47 11.56 6.68
CA THR A 136 12.57 12.53 6.81
C THR A 136 12.40 13.42 8.06
N TYR A 137 11.18 13.88 8.35
CA TYR A 137 10.90 14.67 9.56
C TYR A 137 11.02 13.81 10.83
N GLN A 138 10.56 12.56 10.78
CA GLN A 138 10.66 11.64 11.91
C GLN A 138 12.12 11.32 12.22
N ASP A 139 12.91 10.95 11.23
CA ASP A 139 14.35 10.68 11.38
C ASP A 139 15.10 11.89 11.94
N ALA A 140 14.84 13.09 11.43
CA ALA A 140 15.44 14.32 11.94
C ALA A 140 15.07 14.58 13.40
N ARG A 141 13.82 14.28 13.79
CA ARG A 141 13.35 14.41 15.18
C ARG A 141 14.00 13.37 16.08
N GLU A 142 14.09 12.13 15.66
CA GLU A 142 14.73 11.04 16.41
C GLU A 142 16.22 11.31 16.62
N GLN A 143 16.95 11.68 15.55
CA GLN A 143 18.35 12.08 15.65
C GLN A 143 18.56 13.28 16.56
N GLY A 144 17.67 14.26 16.50
CA GLY A 144 17.68 15.41 17.41
C GLY A 144 17.44 15.02 18.88
N ALA A 145 16.53 14.08 19.14
CA ALA A 145 16.27 13.57 20.47
C ALA A 145 17.45 12.77 21.04
N LEU A 146 18.06 11.89 20.21
CA LEU A 146 19.25 11.13 20.62
C LEU A 146 20.44 12.04 20.96
N LYS A 147 20.69 13.09 20.18
CA LYS A 147 21.73 14.08 20.45
C LYS A 147 21.47 14.86 21.75
N LYS A 148 20.20 15.22 22.03
CA LYS A 148 19.83 15.86 23.28
C LYS A 148 20.06 14.94 24.48
N LEU A 149 19.68 13.66 24.34
CA LEU A 149 19.87 12.67 25.40
C LEU A 149 21.35 12.39 25.66
N GLN A 150 22.15 12.25 24.60
CA GLN A 150 23.61 12.14 24.73
C GLN A 150 24.21 13.29 25.53
N LYS A 151 23.78 14.52 25.25
CA LYS A 151 24.26 15.72 25.96
C LYS A 151 23.82 15.74 27.42
N LEU A 152 22.55 15.40 27.70
CA LEU A 152 21.99 15.37 29.06
C LEU A 152 22.68 14.35 29.95
N LEU A 153 22.99 13.16 29.39
CA LEU A 153 23.63 12.07 30.12
C LEU A 153 25.17 12.09 30.01
N SER A 154 25.76 13.12 29.36
CA SER A 154 27.20 13.25 29.14
C SER A 154 27.83 11.99 28.55
N LEU A 155 27.16 11.34 27.60
CA LEU A 155 27.63 10.11 26.99
C LEU A 155 28.75 10.38 25.97
N PRO A 156 29.81 9.56 25.92
CA PRO A 156 30.95 9.77 25.03
C PRO A 156 30.62 9.55 23.53
N ARG A 157 29.54 8.82 23.25
CA ARG A 157 29.06 8.54 21.88
C ARG A 157 27.53 8.54 21.81
N LEU A 158 27.00 8.63 20.60
CA LEU A 158 25.56 8.54 20.35
C LEU A 158 25.06 7.13 20.75
N LEU A 159 23.84 7.09 21.31
CA LEU A 159 23.20 5.82 21.68
C LEU A 159 22.77 5.06 20.42
N GLU A 160 23.20 3.81 20.31
CA GLU A 160 22.78 2.89 19.25
C GLU A 160 21.67 1.93 19.75
N ARG A 161 21.59 1.73 21.08
CA ARG A 161 20.59 0.85 21.68
C ARG A 161 20.14 1.42 23.03
N MET A 162 18.85 1.38 23.28
CA MET A 162 18.23 1.64 24.58
C MET A 162 17.35 0.46 24.97
N GLU A 163 17.42 0.06 26.23
CA GLU A 163 16.55 -0.96 26.80
C GLU A 163 15.77 -0.34 27.97
N CYS A 164 14.50 -0.66 28.06
CA CYS A 164 13.63 -0.24 29.15
C CYS A 164 13.06 -1.51 29.80
N PHE A 165 13.17 -1.60 31.13
CA PHE A 165 12.60 -2.69 31.89
C PHE A 165 11.44 -2.14 32.71
N ASP A 166 10.25 -2.69 32.52
CA ASP A 166 9.14 -2.44 33.41
C ASP A 166 9.14 -3.43 34.55
N ILE A 167 9.02 -2.93 35.78
CA ILE A 167 9.00 -3.75 36.99
C ILE A 167 7.60 -3.68 37.58
N SER A 168 6.86 -4.78 37.47
CA SER A 168 5.54 -4.91 38.08
C SER A 168 5.60 -5.69 39.40
N HIS A 169 4.88 -5.20 40.39
CA HIS A 169 4.72 -5.83 41.70
C HIS A 169 3.30 -6.38 41.82
N ASN A 170 3.20 -7.65 42.16
CA ASN A 170 1.93 -8.24 42.52
C ASN A 170 1.79 -8.18 44.07
N GLN A 171 1.11 -7.17 44.60
CA GLN A 171 0.82 -6.97 46.01
C GLN A 171 2.04 -7.08 46.96
N GLY A 172 3.23 -6.73 46.50
CA GLY A 172 4.44 -6.69 47.32
C GLY A 172 5.15 -8.03 47.53
N ALA A 173 4.72 -9.11 46.88
CA ALA A 173 5.27 -10.45 47.11
C ALA A 173 6.18 -11.01 46.02
N GLU A 174 6.01 -10.62 44.76
CA GLU A 174 6.87 -11.08 43.66
C GLU A 174 7.14 -9.98 42.65
N THR A 175 8.42 -9.70 42.38
CA THR A 175 8.86 -8.70 41.41
C THR A 175 9.21 -9.40 40.09
N THR A 176 8.51 -9.09 39.03
CA THR A 176 8.82 -9.55 37.69
C THR A 176 9.19 -8.38 36.79
N GLY A 177 10.31 -8.48 36.08
CA GLY A 177 10.72 -7.54 35.04
C GLY A 177 10.48 -8.13 33.65
N SER A 178 9.93 -7.35 32.72
CA SER A 178 9.81 -7.69 31.30
C SER A 178 10.46 -6.63 30.42
#